data_8e6f7ee8f7f0506ab4aea506b3a8f83e
#
_entry.id   8e6f7ee8f7f0506ab4aea506b3a8f83e
#
_cell.length_a   1.000
_cell.length_b   1.000
_cell.length_c   1.000
_cell.angle_alpha   90.00
_cell.angle_beta   90.00
_cell.angle_gamma   90.00
#
_symmetry.space_group_name_H-M   'P 1'
#
loop_
_entity.id
_entity.type
_entity.pdbx_description
1 polymer ?
#
loop_
_entity_poly.entity_id
_entity_poly.type
_entity_poly.pdbx_seq_one_letter_code
_entity_poly.pdbx_strand_id
1 'polypeptide(L)'
;MNSLDFHRLLMEKVGFSLTTLQLRGFIVDMEIGVLEEEQGVTQRIRFDVDVFLNGADKPIEDEIDMVLDYDFIRSAISRIISNGRSNLLESLVADLLDALLIPVEVIGCSVSATKLDIYDGESEIGCSMLKLKE
;
A
#
# COMPACT_ATOMS: atom_id res chain seq x y z
N MET A 1 -17.09 -2.85 -5.03
CA MET A 1 -16.63 -2.06 -6.20
C MET A 1 -15.53 -2.84 -6.89
N ASN A 2 -15.62 -3.04 -8.18
CA ASN A 2 -14.56 -3.70 -8.93
C ASN A 2 -13.49 -2.69 -9.38
N SER A 3 -12.37 -3.19 -9.89
CA SER A 3 -11.25 -2.36 -10.33
C SER A 3 -11.64 -1.35 -11.41
N LEU A 4 -12.51 -1.73 -12.34
CA LEU A 4 -12.96 -0.85 -13.43
C LEU A 4 -13.81 0.31 -12.89
N ASP A 5 -14.70 0.04 -11.94
CA ASP A 5 -15.53 1.08 -11.32
C ASP A 5 -14.67 2.06 -10.52
N PHE A 6 -13.66 1.56 -9.83
CA PHE A 6 -12.73 2.40 -9.09
C PHE A 6 -11.95 3.32 -10.03
N HIS A 7 -11.44 2.80 -11.13
CA HIS A 7 -10.73 3.61 -12.12
C HIS A 7 -11.63 4.68 -12.72
N ARG A 8 -12.89 4.36 -12.97
CA ARG A 8 -13.86 5.36 -13.47
C ARG A 8 -14.04 6.49 -12.48
N LEU A 9 -14.26 6.17 -11.20
CA LEU A 9 -14.44 7.19 -10.16
C LEU A 9 -13.18 8.03 -10.00
N LEU A 10 -12.02 7.41 -10.06
CA LEU A 10 -10.74 8.10 -9.95
C LEU A 10 -10.57 9.08 -11.12
N MET A 11 -10.88 8.66 -12.36
CA MET A 11 -10.80 9.50 -13.54
C MET A 11 -11.79 10.65 -13.50
N GLU A 12 -12.98 10.43 -12.99
CA GLU A 12 -13.96 11.50 -12.79
C GLU A 12 -13.44 12.56 -11.82
N LYS A 13 -12.71 12.14 -10.78
CA LYS A 13 -12.16 13.03 -9.78
C LYS A 13 -10.98 13.87 -10.31
N VAL A 14 -10.11 13.27 -11.16
CA VAL A 14 -8.85 13.90 -11.58
C VAL A 14 -8.87 14.40 -13.03
N GLY A 15 -9.90 14.07 -13.81
CA GLY A 15 -9.97 14.45 -15.22
C GLY A 15 -9.54 13.32 -16.14
N PHE A 16 -8.63 13.61 -17.10
CA PHE A 16 -8.39 12.72 -18.23
C PHE A 16 -7.17 11.80 -18.07
N SER A 17 -6.35 11.98 -17.06
CA SER A 17 -5.14 11.16 -16.91
C SER A 17 -4.71 11.06 -15.46
N LEU A 18 -4.00 9.97 -15.16
CA LEU A 18 -3.39 9.78 -13.85
C LEU A 18 -2.13 8.95 -14.01
N THR A 19 -1.24 9.05 -13.04
CA THR A 19 -0.06 8.20 -12.91
C THR A 19 -0.23 7.32 -11.69
N THR A 20 0.12 6.05 -11.81
CA THR A 20 0.13 5.12 -10.67
C THR A 20 1.56 4.70 -10.40
N LEU A 21 2.03 4.97 -9.18
CA LEU A 21 3.29 4.40 -8.69
C LEU A 21 2.96 3.05 -8.07
N GLN A 22 3.76 2.03 -8.39
CA GLN A 22 3.45 0.66 -8.02
C GLN A 22 4.60 0.00 -7.29
N LEU A 23 4.33 -0.56 -6.12
CA LEU A 23 5.25 -1.47 -5.43
C LEU A 23 4.61 -2.87 -5.47
N ARG A 24 5.34 -3.85 -5.97
CA ARG A 24 4.83 -5.21 -6.13
C ARG A 24 5.71 -6.22 -5.39
N GLY A 25 5.05 -7.09 -4.61
CA GLY A 25 5.71 -8.24 -4.03
C GLY A 25 6.78 -7.92 -2.99
N PHE A 26 6.62 -6.85 -2.24
CA PHE A 26 7.57 -6.49 -1.18
C PHE A 26 7.28 -7.34 0.05
N ILE A 27 8.19 -8.26 0.35
CA ILE A 27 8.02 -9.23 1.44
C ILE A 27 8.85 -8.82 2.64
N VAL A 28 8.22 -8.77 3.80
CA VAL A 28 8.89 -8.47 5.07
C VAL A 28 8.50 -9.49 6.13
N ASP A 29 9.40 -9.75 7.07
CA ASP A 29 9.11 -10.56 8.25
C ASP A 29 8.60 -9.64 9.36
N MET A 30 7.47 -9.98 9.98
CA MET A 30 6.94 -9.19 11.10
C MET A 30 6.06 -10.05 12.01
N GLU A 31 5.92 -9.62 13.25
CA GLU A 31 4.96 -10.20 14.18
C GLU A 31 3.59 -9.56 13.95
N ILE A 32 2.60 -10.40 13.65
CA ILE A 32 1.23 -9.95 13.42
C ILE A 32 0.27 -11.10 13.70
N GLY A 33 -0.92 -10.78 14.19
CA GLY A 33 -1.98 -11.75 14.37
C GLY A 33 -2.48 -11.83 15.80
N VAL A 34 -3.67 -12.42 15.97
CA VAL A 34 -4.34 -12.58 17.28
C VAL A 34 -4.31 -14.05 17.75
N LEU A 35 -4.04 -15.00 16.87
CA LEU A 35 -4.02 -16.42 17.20
C LEU A 35 -2.84 -16.76 18.10
N GLU A 36 -3.00 -17.77 18.94
CA GLU A 36 -1.95 -18.21 19.86
C GLU A 36 -0.67 -18.60 19.11
N GLU A 37 -0.81 -19.30 17.99
CA GLU A 37 0.33 -19.72 17.16
C GLU A 37 1.05 -18.56 16.47
N GLU A 38 0.44 -17.37 16.43
CA GLU A 38 1.05 -16.17 15.85
C GLU A 38 1.84 -15.35 16.87
N GLN A 39 1.74 -15.69 18.16
CA GLN A 39 2.40 -14.94 19.22
C GLN A 39 3.88 -15.30 19.32
N GLY A 40 4.73 -14.28 19.42
CA GLY A 40 6.17 -14.48 19.62
C GLY A 40 6.93 -15.01 18.42
N VAL A 41 6.30 -15.10 17.25
CA VAL A 41 6.95 -15.53 16.01
C VAL A 41 6.73 -14.52 14.93
N THR A 42 7.67 -14.46 13.97
CA THR A 42 7.49 -13.63 12.78
C THR A 42 6.86 -14.47 11.67
N GLN A 43 6.17 -13.80 10.78
CA GLN A 43 5.67 -14.41 9.55
C GLN A 43 5.90 -13.43 8.39
N ARG A 44 5.97 -13.97 7.19
CA ARG A 44 6.20 -13.17 6.00
C ARG A 44 4.90 -12.53 5.53
N ILE A 45 4.96 -11.23 5.32
CA ILE A 45 3.85 -10.46 4.78
C ILE A 45 4.30 -9.87 3.45
N ARG A 46 3.50 -10.07 2.42
CA ARG A 46 3.74 -9.49 1.10
C ARG A 46 2.85 -8.26 0.94
N PHE A 47 3.49 -7.14 0.59
CA PHE A 47 2.80 -5.89 0.31
C PHE A 47 2.76 -5.62 -1.19
N ASP A 48 1.58 -5.21 -1.66
CA ASP A 48 1.37 -4.68 -3.00
C ASP A 48 0.66 -3.34 -2.84
N VAL A 49 1.23 -2.29 -3.42
CA VAL A 49 0.78 -0.91 -3.19
C VAL A 49 0.65 -0.18 -4.52
N ASP A 50 -0.45 0.55 -4.68
CA ASP A 50 -0.64 1.50 -5.76
C ASP A 50 -0.86 2.88 -5.15
N VAL A 51 -0.11 3.88 -5.63
CA VAL A 51 -0.27 5.27 -5.23
C VAL A 51 -0.66 6.07 -6.47
N PHE A 52 -1.78 6.77 -6.40
CA PHE A 52 -2.35 7.48 -7.54
C PHE A 52 -2.00 8.96 -7.47
N LEU A 53 -1.47 9.47 -8.58
CA LEU A 53 -1.07 10.87 -8.74
C LEU A 53 -1.89 11.49 -9.88
N ASN A 54 -2.23 12.77 -9.73
CA ASN A 54 -2.96 13.50 -10.77
C ASN A 54 -2.07 13.71 -11.99
N GLY A 55 -2.62 13.40 -13.17
CA GLY A 55 -1.96 13.65 -14.43
C GLY A 55 -1.01 12.54 -14.87
N ALA A 56 -0.79 12.45 -16.18
CA ALA A 56 0.14 11.50 -16.80
C ALA A 56 1.09 12.28 -17.70
N ASP A 57 1.77 13.25 -17.11
CA ASP A 57 2.65 14.17 -17.84
C ASP A 57 4.11 13.81 -17.61
N LYS A 58 4.90 13.96 -18.67
CA LYS A 58 6.35 13.83 -18.54
C LYS A 58 6.88 14.97 -17.67
N PRO A 59 7.77 14.70 -16.70
CA PRO A 59 8.42 15.78 -15.95
C PRO A 59 9.13 16.76 -16.88
N ILE A 60 9.14 18.05 -16.53
CA ILE A 60 9.78 19.09 -17.34
C ILE A 60 11.26 18.77 -17.56
N GLU A 61 11.92 18.29 -16.50
CA GLU A 61 13.29 17.79 -16.57
C GLU A 61 13.32 16.36 -16.06
N ASP A 62 14.20 15.54 -16.62
CA ASP A 62 14.34 14.13 -16.24
C ASP A 62 15.22 14.02 -14.97
N GLU A 63 14.71 14.59 -13.86
CA GLU A 63 15.40 14.67 -12.58
C GLU A 63 14.48 14.17 -11.45
N ILE A 64 15.06 13.47 -10.48
CA ILE A 64 14.31 12.87 -9.38
C ILE A 64 13.58 13.90 -8.52
N ASP A 65 14.12 15.11 -8.39
CA ASP A 65 13.49 16.16 -7.59
C ASP A 65 12.29 16.82 -8.26
N MET A 66 12.02 16.49 -9.53
CA MET A 66 10.85 16.96 -10.28
C MET A 66 9.62 16.08 -10.06
N VAL A 67 9.76 14.94 -9.38
CA VAL A 67 8.68 13.96 -9.18
C VAL A 67 8.66 13.52 -7.73
N LEU A 68 7.54 12.91 -7.33
CA LEU A 68 7.46 12.24 -6.03
C LEU A 68 8.33 10.98 -6.08
N ASP A 69 9.33 10.90 -5.20
CA ASP A 69 10.22 9.75 -5.13
C ASP A 69 9.46 8.53 -4.62
N TYR A 70 9.30 7.52 -5.47
CA TYR A 70 8.52 6.33 -5.13
C TYR A 70 9.13 5.48 -4.01
N ASP A 71 10.39 5.71 -3.61
CA ASP A 71 10.97 5.05 -2.44
C ASP A 71 10.23 5.39 -1.14
N PHE A 72 9.43 6.46 -1.12
CA PHE A 72 8.62 6.80 0.04
C PHE A 72 7.65 5.68 0.42
N ILE A 73 7.23 4.85 -0.54
CA ILE A 73 6.32 3.73 -0.30
C ILE A 73 6.99 2.69 0.59
N ARG A 74 8.21 2.28 0.25
CA ARG A 74 8.97 1.33 1.06
C ARG A 74 9.29 1.90 2.44
N SER A 75 9.62 3.18 2.50
CA SER A 75 9.91 3.87 3.75
C SER A 75 8.70 3.91 4.68
N ALA A 76 7.51 4.14 4.13
CA ALA A 76 6.26 4.13 4.89
C ALA A 76 5.99 2.74 5.50
N ILE A 77 6.17 1.68 4.72
CA ILE A 77 6.01 0.30 5.20
C ILE A 77 7.00 0.02 6.32
N SER A 78 8.28 0.32 6.12
CA SER A 78 9.32 0.08 7.12
C SER A 78 9.06 0.83 8.42
N ARG A 79 8.57 2.06 8.33
CA ARG A 79 8.25 2.88 9.51
C ARG A 79 7.11 2.29 10.32
N ILE A 80 6.04 1.85 9.66
CA ILE A 80 4.89 1.26 10.34
C ILE A 80 5.27 -0.05 11.01
N ILE A 81 6.06 -0.88 10.34
CA ILE A 81 6.54 -2.14 10.90
C ILE A 81 7.43 -1.89 12.13
N SER A 82 8.28 -0.87 12.09
CA SER A 82 9.18 -0.54 13.21
C SER A 82 8.44 0.01 14.43
N ASN A 83 7.18 0.43 14.30
CA ASN A 83 6.36 0.89 15.42
C ASN A 83 5.86 -0.25 16.31
N GLY A 84 6.15 -1.48 15.95
CA GLY A 84 5.84 -2.64 16.75
C GLY A 84 4.83 -3.57 16.12
N ARG A 85 4.32 -4.47 16.95
CA ARG A 85 3.43 -5.54 16.55
C ARG A 85 2.01 -5.03 16.28
N SER A 86 1.37 -5.54 15.22
CA SER A 86 -0.05 -5.32 14.95
C SER A 86 -0.83 -6.61 15.22
N ASN A 87 -2.06 -6.47 15.70
CA ASN A 87 -2.94 -7.62 15.87
C ASN A 87 -3.66 -8.02 14.59
N LEU A 88 -4.12 -7.03 13.82
CA LEU A 88 -4.94 -7.25 12.63
C LEU A 88 -4.27 -6.71 11.38
N LEU A 89 -4.40 -7.44 10.27
CA LEU A 89 -4.00 -6.94 8.96
C LEU A 89 -4.75 -5.65 8.60
N GLU A 90 -6.02 -5.57 8.98
CA GLU A 90 -6.87 -4.40 8.72
C GLU A 90 -6.29 -3.14 9.36
N SER A 91 -5.79 -3.23 10.58
CA SER A 91 -5.16 -2.11 11.28
C SER A 91 -3.87 -1.69 10.57
N LEU A 92 -3.04 -2.66 10.19
CA LEU A 92 -1.79 -2.43 9.48
C LEU A 92 -2.04 -1.74 8.15
N VAL A 93 -2.99 -2.24 7.37
CA VAL A 93 -3.33 -1.70 6.05
C VAL A 93 -3.90 -0.30 6.17
N ALA A 94 -4.79 -0.05 7.14
CA ALA A 94 -5.38 1.27 7.36
C ALA A 94 -4.32 2.30 7.75
N ASP A 95 -3.39 1.93 8.64
CA ASP A 95 -2.31 2.83 9.04
C ASP A 95 -1.39 3.16 7.86
N LEU A 96 -1.11 2.17 7.03
CA LEU A 96 -0.28 2.37 5.84
C LEU A 96 -0.97 3.28 4.82
N LEU A 97 -2.29 3.10 4.61
CA LEU A 97 -3.06 4.00 3.75
C LEU A 97 -2.92 5.44 4.20
N ASP A 98 -3.11 5.69 5.50
CA ASP A 98 -3.03 7.05 6.04
C ASP A 98 -1.64 7.66 5.83
N ALA A 99 -0.58 6.88 6.02
CA ALA A 99 0.79 7.33 5.80
C ALA A 99 1.05 7.66 4.31
N LEU A 100 0.54 6.83 3.41
CA LEU A 100 0.74 7.01 1.97
C LEU A 100 -0.04 8.20 1.41
N LEU A 101 -1.08 8.66 2.10
CA LEU A 101 -1.88 9.80 1.67
C LEU A 101 -1.31 11.14 2.12
N ILE A 102 -0.23 11.15 2.92
CA ILE A 102 0.35 12.40 3.45
C ILE A 102 0.93 13.30 2.35
N PRO A 103 1.72 12.81 1.37
CA PRO A 103 2.26 13.71 0.36
C PRO A 103 1.14 14.40 -0.43
N VAL A 104 1.30 15.70 -0.68
CA VAL A 104 0.27 16.52 -1.33
C VAL A 104 -0.04 16.03 -2.75
N GLU A 105 0.94 15.45 -3.42
CA GLU A 105 0.81 14.95 -4.79
C GLU A 105 -0.10 13.72 -4.89
N VAL A 106 -0.29 12.99 -3.78
CA VAL A 106 -1.07 11.76 -3.77
C VAL A 106 -2.56 12.08 -3.70
N ILE A 107 -3.33 11.54 -4.64
CA ILE A 107 -4.80 11.71 -4.67
C ILE A 107 -5.54 10.49 -4.13
N GLY A 108 -4.86 9.38 -4.00
CA GLY A 108 -5.43 8.14 -3.47
C GLY A 108 -4.40 7.03 -3.45
N CYS A 109 -4.74 5.94 -2.80
CA CYS A 109 -3.88 4.76 -2.80
C CYS A 109 -4.67 3.49 -2.52
N SER A 110 -4.05 2.37 -2.86
CA SER A 110 -4.54 1.02 -2.61
C SER A 110 -3.41 0.22 -1.98
N VAL A 111 -3.72 -0.52 -0.92
CA VAL A 111 -2.74 -1.36 -0.22
C VAL A 111 -3.31 -2.75 -0.04
N SER A 112 -2.53 -3.76 -0.40
CA SER A 112 -2.79 -5.16 -0.07
C SER A 112 -1.66 -5.68 0.80
N ALA A 113 -2.02 -6.37 1.89
CA ALA A 113 -1.07 -7.08 2.73
C ALA A 113 -1.53 -8.53 2.84
N THR A 114 -0.63 -9.47 2.54
CA THR A 114 -0.96 -10.89 2.44
C THR A 114 -0.04 -11.70 3.33
N LYS A 115 -0.63 -12.52 4.22
CA LYS A 115 0.11 -13.48 5.04
C LYS A 115 0.46 -14.70 4.20
N LEU A 116 1.73 -15.04 4.13
CA LEU A 116 2.23 -16.12 3.27
C LEU A 116 2.35 -17.46 4.00
N ASP A 117 2.47 -17.44 5.34
CA ASP A 117 2.89 -18.62 6.10
C ASP A 117 1.81 -19.22 7.00
N ILE A 118 0.66 -18.56 7.12
CA ILE A 118 -0.36 -18.95 8.11
C ILE A 118 -0.97 -20.35 7.85
N TYR A 119 -0.95 -20.80 6.60
CA TYR A 119 -1.55 -22.07 6.18
C TYR A 119 -0.53 -23.04 5.58
N ASP A 120 0.74 -22.93 5.95
CA ASP A 120 1.82 -23.83 5.52
C ASP A 120 1.90 -24.01 3.99
N GLY A 121 1.65 -22.93 3.25
CA GLY A 121 1.71 -22.97 1.78
C GLY A 121 0.48 -23.51 1.07
N GLU A 122 -0.54 -23.96 1.83
CA GLU A 122 -1.81 -24.42 1.26
C GLU A 122 -2.56 -23.27 0.59
N SER A 123 -2.59 -22.11 1.24
CA SER A 123 -3.26 -20.92 0.74
C SER A 123 -2.66 -19.68 1.39
N GLU A 124 -2.99 -18.54 0.82
CA GLU A 124 -2.61 -17.23 1.35
C GLU A 124 -3.88 -16.49 1.77
N ILE A 125 -3.75 -15.63 2.77
CA ILE A 125 -4.87 -14.78 3.19
C ILE A 125 -4.37 -13.35 3.33
N GLY A 126 -5.18 -12.39 2.92
CA GLY A 126 -4.80 -11.00 2.94
C GLY A 126 -5.95 -10.05 3.12
N CYS A 127 -5.60 -8.79 3.23
CA CYS A 127 -6.53 -7.67 3.34
C CYS A 127 -6.11 -6.60 2.34
N SER A 128 -7.07 -6.04 1.62
CA SER A 128 -6.86 -4.92 0.72
C SER A 128 -7.79 -3.79 1.07
N MET A 129 -7.26 -2.57 1.07
CA MET A 129 -8.06 -1.36 1.24
C MET A 129 -7.65 -0.33 0.21
N LEU A 130 -8.58 0.56 -0.09
CA LEU A 130 -8.42 1.52 -1.15
C LEU A 130 -9.11 2.81 -0.72
N LYS A 131 -8.41 3.95 -0.86
CA LYS A 131 -8.91 5.22 -0.35
C LYS A 131 -8.51 6.36 -1.28
N LEU A 132 -9.46 7.23 -1.56
CA LEU A 132 -9.22 8.49 -2.28
C LEU A 132 -9.19 9.63 -1.28
N LYS A 133 -8.34 10.62 -1.54
CA LYS A 133 -8.36 11.88 -0.78
C LYS A 133 -9.64 12.66 -1.09
N GLU A 134 -10.18 13.26 -0.08
CA GLU A 134 -11.33 14.14 -0.23
C GLU A 134 -10.98 15.53 -0.77
#